data_b515f8a3e37f49900c5ebd42bc28a498
#
_entry.id   b515f8a3e37f49900c5ebd42bc28a498
#
_cell.length_a   1.000
_cell.length_b   1.000
_cell.length_c   1.000
_cell.angle_alpha   90.00
_cell.angle_beta   90.00
_cell.angle_gamma   90.00
#
_symmetry.space_group_name_H-M   'P 1'
#
loop_
_entity.id
_entity.type
_entity.pdbx_description
1 polymer ?
#
loop_
_entity_poly.entity_id
_entity_poly.type
_entity_poly.pdbx_seq_one_letter_code
_entity_poly.pdbx_strand_id
1 'polypeptide(L)'
;LEDGRHGFDLQAQDVAEALLNYAPFEHGFFWWGGYGISTEHTAYLNLRNGVPAPQSGSIAQNGYTTAEQIGGQIFIDTWGLVTPGKPDLAAQYAAKAASVTHDGNAIYGGVFIAVCISYAFVEQDIRKIFEKGLSYIPADCEYARVVRAVMAFHEAHPENWRDCFQYIHEHFGYDKYPGNCHIIPNIAVMILGMLYGEGDFSDTLNITNMCGWDTDCNAGNVATIMGVRNGLEGIDYGKWRKPINDFLACSSVVGSMNIMDIPYGATYIAKLAYAVAGEEMPEPFKTIAEQRIDSCHFEYPGSTHAMRVRADCFGNKPSGYETMVLNTDESAATGTRSLKAVAKPIYGGDAVYIYRKTYYTPSDFTDSRYDPCFSPLIYPGQTLHASVCIPEYSQ
;
A
#
# COMPACT_ATOMS: atom_id res chain seq x y z
N LEU A 1 -8.17 -11.20 -10.36
CA LEU A 1 -8.78 -12.01 -9.27
C LEU A 1 -10.31 -11.87 -9.25
N GLU A 2 -10.88 -10.69 -9.41
CA GLU A 2 -12.34 -10.48 -9.44
C GLU A 2 -13.04 -11.27 -10.55
N ASP A 3 -12.37 -11.46 -11.67
CA ASP A 3 -12.88 -12.26 -12.81
C ASP A 3 -12.92 -13.78 -12.50
N GLY A 4 -12.62 -14.20 -11.27
CA GLY A 4 -12.56 -15.59 -10.85
C GLY A 4 -11.32 -16.35 -11.30
N ARG A 5 -10.34 -15.68 -11.91
CA ARG A 5 -9.05 -16.25 -12.32
C ARG A 5 -8.07 -16.23 -11.14
N HIS A 6 -8.19 -17.19 -10.26
CA HIS A 6 -7.30 -17.33 -9.10
C HIS A 6 -6.75 -18.75 -8.98
N GLY A 7 -5.81 -18.93 -8.05
CA GLY A 7 -5.08 -20.20 -7.94
C GLY A 7 -4.04 -20.34 -9.05
N PHE A 8 -3.74 -21.55 -9.43
CA PHE A 8 -2.70 -21.85 -10.42
C PHE A 8 -3.07 -21.48 -11.86
N ASP A 9 -4.34 -21.17 -12.11
CA ASP A 9 -4.84 -20.83 -13.46
C ASP A 9 -4.49 -19.41 -13.91
N LEU A 10 -4.17 -18.49 -12.97
CA LEU A 10 -3.73 -17.14 -13.31
C LEU A 10 -2.47 -17.16 -14.17
N GLN A 11 -2.46 -16.45 -15.30
CA GLN A 11 -1.33 -16.33 -16.20
C GLN A 11 -0.81 -14.88 -16.24
N ALA A 12 0.45 -14.69 -16.66
CA ALA A 12 1.02 -13.35 -16.85
C ALA A 12 0.19 -12.52 -17.85
N GLN A 13 -0.35 -13.15 -18.88
CA GLN A 13 -1.20 -12.49 -19.87
C GLN A 13 -2.52 -11.96 -19.27
N ASP A 14 -3.10 -12.62 -18.26
CA ASP A 14 -4.30 -12.12 -17.56
C ASP A 14 -4.01 -10.81 -16.81
N VAL A 15 -2.82 -10.71 -16.21
CA VAL A 15 -2.36 -9.48 -15.54
C VAL A 15 -2.07 -8.38 -16.56
N ALA A 16 -1.47 -8.74 -17.70
CA ALA A 16 -1.23 -7.80 -18.80
C ALA A 16 -2.52 -7.23 -19.38
N GLU A 17 -3.55 -8.06 -19.58
CA GLU A 17 -4.87 -7.62 -20.03
C GLU A 17 -5.53 -6.69 -19.01
N ALA A 18 -5.41 -6.99 -17.72
CA ALA A 18 -5.88 -6.10 -16.65
C ALA A 18 -5.14 -4.75 -16.69
N LEU A 19 -3.82 -4.75 -16.85
CA LEU A 19 -3.04 -3.52 -16.98
C LEU A 19 -3.51 -2.68 -18.18
N LEU A 20 -3.71 -3.29 -19.35
CA LEU A 20 -4.21 -2.61 -20.55
C LEU A 20 -5.62 -2.06 -20.40
N ASN A 21 -6.48 -2.75 -19.64
CA ASN A 21 -7.89 -2.39 -19.49
C ASN A 21 -8.14 -1.35 -18.38
N TYR A 22 -7.32 -1.34 -17.30
CA TYR A 22 -7.59 -0.54 -16.12
C TYR A 22 -6.60 0.62 -15.90
N ALA A 23 -5.40 0.59 -16.48
CA ALA A 23 -4.51 1.75 -16.48
C ALA A 23 -4.95 2.75 -17.54
N PRO A 24 -5.37 3.98 -17.17
CA PRO A 24 -5.80 4.98 -18.16
C PRO A 24 -4.57 5.47 -18.94
N PHE A 25 -4.62 5.37 -20.26
CA PHE A 25 -3.50 5.75 -21.11
C PHE A 25 -3.22 7.25 -21.03
N GLU A 26 -1.99 7.62 -20.72
CA GLU A 26 -1.50 8.99 -20.57
C GLU A 26 -2.18 9.82 -19.44
N HIS A 27 -2.97 9.19 -18.57
CA HIS A 27 -3.61 9.84 -17.43
C HIS A 27 -3.34 9.08 -16.13
N GLY A 28 -3.36 9.76 -15.00
CA GLY A 28 -3.23 9.18 -13.67
C GLY A 28 -1.81 9.16 -13.12
N PHE A 29 -1.58 8.35 -12.09
CA PHE A 29 -0.31 8.31 -11.33
C PHE A 29 0.73 7.35 -11.92
N PHE A 30 0.38 6.58 -12.93
CA PHE A 30 1.22 5.53 -13.48
C PHE A 30 2.27 6.04 -14.49
N TRP A 31 1.95 7.11 -15.22
CA TRP A 31 2.73 7.56 -16.37
C TRP A 31 3.80 8.58 -15.97
N TRP A 32 5.04 8.14 -15.98
CA TRP A 32 6.19 9.00 -15.75
C TRP A 32 7.39 8.52 -16.60
N GLY A 33 8.34 9.40 -16.87
CA GLY A 33 9.63 9.07 -17.47
C GLY A 33 9.60 8.67 -18.95
N GLY A 34 8.54 8.04 -19.43
CA GLY A 34 8.38 7.64 -20.83
C GLY A 34 9.04 6.30 -21.18
N TYR A 35 8.98 5.96 -22.49
CA TYR A 35 9.56 4.73 -23.04
C TYR A 35 11.07 4.68 -22.86
N GLY A 36 11.58 3.54 -22.39
CA GLY A 36 13.01 3.31 -22.13
C GLY A 36 13.55 3.94 -20.84
N ILE A 37 12.70 4.66 -20.07
CA ILE A 37 13.05 5.28 -18.78
C ILE A 37 12.23 4.63 -17.66
N SER A 38 10.89 4.71 -17.73
CA SER A 38 9.99 3.97 -16.82
C SER A 38 9.81 2.54 -17.33
N THR A 39 10.04 1.58 -16.47
CA THR A 39 9.87 0.15 -16.79
C THR A 39 8.42 -0.17 -17.14
N GLU A 40 7.49 0.29 -16.31
CA GLU A 40 6.05 0.04 -16.44
C GLU A 40 5.48 0.68 -17.70
N HIS A 41 5.86 1.93 -17.97
CA HIS A 41 5.44 2.62 -19.18
C HIS A 41 5.98 1.92 -20.44
N THR A 42 7.24 1.49 -20.40
CA THR A 42 7.89 0.74 -21.50
C THR A 42 7.14 -0.57 -21.77
N ALA A 43 6.88 -1.37 -20.73
CA ALA A 43 6.18 -2.64 -20.85
C ALA A 43 4.73 -2.45 -21.34
N TYR A 44 4.03 -1.44 -20.82
CA TYR A 44 2.67 -1.10 -21.29
C TYR A 44 2.63 -0.78 -22.78
N LEU A 45 3.58 0.02 -23.28
CA LEU A 45 3.66 0.33 -24.72
C LEU A 45 4.03 -0.90 -25.55
N ASN A 46 4.89 -1.79 -25.03
CA ASN A 46 5.18 -3.08 -25.66
C ASN A 46 3.89 -3.92 -25.80
N LEU A 47 3.12 -4.04 -24.71
CA LEU A 47 1.82 -4.75 -24.73
C LEU A 47 0.85 -4.13 -25.74
N ARG A 48 0.71 -2.82 -25.79
CA ARG A 48 -0.12 -2.11 -26.77
C ARG A 48 0.32 -2.34 -28.21
N ASN A 49 1.61 -2.54 -28.45
CA ASN A 49 2.18 -2.83 -29.75
C ASN A 49 2.19 -4.34 -30.09
N GLY A 50 1.52 -5.18 -29.28
CA GLY A 50 1.34 -6.59 -29.54
C GLY A 50 2.46 -7.50 -29.06
N VAL A 51 3.40 -7.01 -28.24
CA VAL A 51 4.39 -7.84 -27.55
C VAL A 51 3.73 -8.45 -26.30
N PRO A 52 3.48 -9.76 -26.24
CA PRO A 52 2.73 -10.38 -25.15
C PRO A 52 3.57 -10.48 -23.87
N ALA A 53 2.89 -10.61 -22.72
CA ALA A 53 3.57 -10.99 -21.48
C ALA A 53 3.97 -12.50 -21.53
N PRO A 54 5.14 -12.88 -20.96
CA PRO A 54 6.09 -12.04 -20.20
C PRO A 54 7.12 -11.31 -21.07
N GLN A 55 7.10 -11.47 -22.39
CA GLN A 55 8.09 -10.85 -23.29
C GLN A 55 8.08 -9.31 -23.16
N SER A 56 6.92 -8.70 -22.90
CA SER A 56 6.76 -7.25 -22.74
C SER A 56 7.68 -6.61 -21.71
N GLY A 57 7.99 -7.33 -20.61
CA GLY A 57 8.86 -6.90 -19.52
C GLY A 57 10.29 -7.43 -19.59
N SER A 58 10.62 -8.32 -20.56
CA SER A 58 11.84 -9.09 -20.55
C SER A 58 13.11 -8.24 -20.78
N ILE A 59 14.23 -8.72 -20.23
CA ILE A 59 15.58 -8.18 -20.48
C ILE A 59 15.90 -8.22 -21.97
N ALA A 60 15.48 -9.26 -22.67
CA ALA A 60 15.70 -9.39 -24.12
C ALA A 60 15.00 -8.28 -24.92
N GLN A 61 13.83 -7.80 -24.46
CA GLN A 61 13.08 -6.73 -25.09
C GLN A 61 13.56 -5.34 -24.66
N ASN A 62 13.85 -5.14 -23.36
CA ASN A 62 13.99 -3.81 -22.75
C ASN A 62 15.43 -3.52 -22.24
N GLY A 63 16.29 -4.53 -22.18
CA GLY A 63 17.64 -4.44 -21.58
C GLY A 63 17.61 -4.52 -20.05
N TYR A 64 18.76 -4.86 -19.45
CA TYR A 64 18.92 -5.06 -18.01
C TYR A 64 18.52 -3.84 -17.18
N THR A 65 19.01 -2.66 -17.56
CA THR A 65 18.75 -1.42 -16.80
C THR A 65 17.26 -1.12 -16.65
N THR A 66 16.47 -1.33 -17.71
CA THR A 66 15.03 -1.08 -17.67
C THR A 66 14.28 -2.21 -16.96
N ALA A 67 14.69 -3.47 -17.17
CA ALA A 67 13.94 -4.61 -16.66
C ALA A 67 14.16 -4.88 -15.17
N GLU A 68 15.26 -4.42 -14.56
CA GLU A 68 15.63 -4.70 -13.16
C GLU A 68 15.43 -3.52 -12.22
N GLN A 69 14.39 -2.69 -12.43
CA GLN A 69 14.03 -1.60 -11.54
C GLN A 69 13.09 -2.04 -10.41
N ILE A 70 12.90 -1.16 -9.42
CA ILE A 70 12.17 -1.43 -8.15
C ILE A 70 10.70 -1.82 -8.35
N GLY A 71 10.09 -1.42 -9.47
CA GLY A 71 8.68 -1.72 -9.77
C GLY A 71 8.33 -3.20 -9.71
N GLY A 72 9.30 -4.09 -9.98
CA GLY A 72 9.11 -5.54 -9.85
C GLY A 72 8.74 -6.01 -8.46
N GLN A 73 9.11 -5.26 -7.42
CA GLN A 73 8.74 -5.56 -6.04
C GLN A 73 7.74 -4.59 -5.42
N ILE A 74 7.75 -3.29 -5.76
CA ILE A 74 6.81 -2.35 -5.12
C ILE A 74 5.35 -2.59 -5.54
N PHE A 75 5.09 -3.03 -6.76
CA PHE A 75 3.72 -3.31 -7.24
C PHE A 75 3.21 -4.71 -6.88
N ILE A 76 3.86 -5.40 -5.94
CA ILE A 76 3.58 -6.81 -5.68
C ILE A 76 2.81 -7.07 -4.36
N ASP A 77 2.69 -6.09 -3.49
CA ASP A 77 2.18 -6.24 -2.12
C ASP A 77 0.81 -6.94 -2.07
N THR A 78 -0.10 -6.59 -2.98
CA THR A 78 -1.43 -7.19 -3.05
C THR A 78 -1.39 -8.70 -3.21
N TRP A 79 -0.41 -9.24 -3.95
CA TRP A 79 -0.27 -10.69 -4.17
C TRP A 79 0.14 -11.44 -2.91
N GLY A 80 0.92 -10.80 -2.03
CA GLY A 80 1.20 -11.31 -0.68
C GLY A 80 -0.01 -11.19 0.25
N LEU A 81 -0.72 -10.05 0.19
CA LEU A 81 -1.87 -9.76 1.04
C LEU A 81 -3.08 -10.68 0.76
N VAL A 82 -3.31 -11.08 -0.49
CA VAL A 82 -4.41 -12.00 -0.84
C VAL A 82 -4.10 -13.48 -0.61
N THR A 83 -2.91 -13.79 -0.11
CA THR A 83 -2.44 -15.16 0.15
C THR A 83 -1.91 -15.36 1.57
N PRO A 84 -2.68 -14.98 2.64
CA PRO A 84 -2.22 -15.08 4.03
C PRO A 84 -1.76 -16.50 4.38
N GLY A 85 -0.50 -16.66 4.83
CA GLY A 85 0.07 -17.96 5.21
C GLY A 85 0.21 -18.98 4.08
N LYS A 86 0.10 -18.57 2.80
CA LYS A 86 0.22 -19.43 1.61
C LYS A 86 1.38 -18.99 0.71
N PRO A 87 2.63 -19.08 1.18
CA PRO A 87 3.80 -18.52 0.47
C PRO A 87 4.04 -19.14 -0.91
N ASP A 88 3.67 -20.42 -1.14
CA ASP A 88 3.78 -21.05 -2.46
C ASP A 88 2.91 -20.34 -3.50
N LEU A 89 1.69 -19.99 -3.11
CA LEU A 89 0.75 -19.28 -3.99
C LEU A 89 1.17 -17.82 -4.19
N ALA A 90 1.64 -17.16 -3.11
CA ALA A 90 2.20 -15.81 -3.19
C ALA A 90 3.35 -15.74 -4.21
N ALA A 91 4.29 -16.69 -4.15
CA ALA A 91 5.41 -16.77 -5.06
C ALA A 91 4.98 -16.93 -6.52
N GLN A 92 3.99 -17.80 -6.78
CA GLN A 92 3.49 -18.04 -8.13
C GLN A 92 2.78 -16.81 -8.72
N TYR A 93 1.92 -16.17 -7.93
CA TYR A 93 1.23 -14.95 -8.35
C TYR A 93 2.24 -13.83 -8.62
N ALA A 94 3.17 -13.61 -7.70
CA ALA A 94 4.16 -12.56 -7.81
C ALA A 94 5.06 -12.75 -9.04
N ALA A 95 5.53 -13.98 -9.31
CA ALA A 95 6.34 -14.26 -10.48
C ALA A 95 5.60 -13.94 -11.79
N LYS A 96 4.32 -14.31 -11.89
CA LYS A 96 3.50 -14.04 -13.07
C LYS A 96 3.20 -12.54 -13.22
N ALA A 97 2.86 -11.86 -12.12
CA ALA A 97 2.54 -10.44 -12.13
C ALA A 97 3.78 -9.58 -12.46
N ALA A 98 4.90 -9.81 -11.78
CA ALA A 98 6.13 -9.06 -12.02
C ALA A 98 6.66 -9.25 -13.44
N SER A 99 6.54 -10.46 -14.03
CA SER A 99 7.04 -10.74 -15.38
C SER A 99 6.32 -9.98 -16.50
N VAL A 100 5.19 -9.34 -16.22
CA VAL A 100 4.49 -8.50 -17.21
C VAL A 100 5.32 -7.28 -17.58
N THR A 101 6.01 -6.71 -16.59
CA THR A 101 6.73 -5.44 -16.72
C THR A 101 8.24 -5.57 -16.50
N HIS A 102 8.69 -6.59 -15.76
CA HIS A 102 10.06 -6.75 -15.28
C HIS A 102 10.64 -8.14 -15.61
N ASP A 103 11.95 -8.29 -15.36
CA ASP A 103 12.65 -9.55 -15.54
C ASP A 103 13.83 -9.66 -14.54
N GLY A 104 14.50 -10.82 -14.52
CA GLY A 104 15.71 -11.05 -13.72
C GLY A 104 15.51 -10.83 -12.22
N ASN A 105 16.41 -10.08 -11.60
CA ASN A 105 16.36 -9.80 -10.17
C ASN A 105 15.08 -9.06 -9.72
N ALA A 106 14.43 -8.31 -10.61
CA ALA A 106 13.18 -7.63 -10.27
C ALA A 106 12.01 -8.62 -10.09
N ILE A 107 11.94 -9.70 -10.86
CA ILE A 107 11.00 -10.81 -10.60
C ILE A 107 11.32 -11.49 -9.27
N TYR A 108 12.60 -11.76 -9.00
CA TYR A 108 13.02 -12.38 -7.74
C TYR A 108 12.65 -11.50 -6.54
N GLY A 109 12.81 -10.18 -6.68
CA GLY A 109 12.36 -9.22 -5.66
C GLY A 109 10.87 -9.26 -5.42
N GLY A 110 10.06 -9.29 -6.48
CA GLY A 110 8.61 -9.45 -6.37
C GLY A 110 8.22 -10.74 -5.64
N VAL A 111 8.82 -11.86 -6.01
CA VAL A 111 8.60 -13.16 -5.34
C VAL A 111 8.99 -13.08 -3.86
N PHE A 112 10.18 -12.55 -3.55
CA PHE A 112 10.67 -12.40 -2.19
C PHE A 112 9.71 -11.58 -1.32
N ILE A 113 9.31 -10.39 -1.78
CA ILE A 113 8.41 -9.50 -1.03
C ILE A 113 7.03 -10.13 -0.82
N ALA A 114 6.42 -10.69 -1.87
CA ALA A 114 5.10 -11.32 -1.73
C ALA A 114 5.13 -12.51 -0.74
N VAL A 115 6.19 -13.32 -0.78
CA VAL A 115 6.39 -14.41 0.19
C VAL A 115 6.58 -13.87 1.60
N CYS A 116 7.38 -12.81 1.78
CA CYS A 116 7.57 -12.17 3.08
C CYS A 116 6.25 -11.64 3.65
N ILE A 117 5.43 -10.96 2.84
CA ILE A 117 4.11 -10.46 3.25
C ILE A 117 3.19 -11.63 3.62
N SER A 118 3.06 -12.63 2.75
CA SER A 118 2.24 -13.81 3.00
C SER A 118 2.63 -14.54 4.29
N TYR A 119 3.93 -14.67 4.54
CA TYR A 119 4.45 -15.39 5.70
C TYR A 119 4.41 -14.55 6.98
N ALA A 120 4.44 -13.22 6.90
CA ALA A 120 4.29 -12.31 8.04
C ALA A 120 2.92 -12.42 8.75
N PHE A 121 1.89 -13.00 8.11
CA PHE A 121 0.62 -13.33 8.77
C PHE A 121 0.75 -14.42 9.83
N VAL A 122 1.80 -15.28 9.76
CA VAL A 122 1.95 -16.46 10.60
C VAL A 122 3.30 -16.56 11.32
N GLU A 123 4.26 -15.68 11.00
CA GLU A 123 5.59 -15.64 11.61
C GLU A 123 5.91 -14.24 12.11
N GLN A 124 6.49 -14.14 13.32
CA GLN A 124 6.86 -12.88 13.95
C GLN A 124 8.36 -12.57 13.87
N ASP A 125 9.20 -13.58 13.65
CA ASP A 125 10.65 -13.41 13.51
C ASP A 125 10.99 -12.93 12.11
N ILE A 126 11.49 -11.68 12.00
CA ILE A 126 11.81 -11.06 10.72
C ILE A 126 12.90 -11.82 9.95
N ARG A 127 13.84 -12.45 10.64
CA ARG A 127 14.88 -13.25 9.98
C ARG A 127 14.29 -14.50 9.34
N LYS A 128 13.38 -15.18 10.02
CA LYS A 128 12.68 -16.33 9.45
C LYS A 128 11.79 -15.94 8.27
N ILE A 129 11.20 -14.75 8.32
CA ILE A 129 10.45 -14.18 7.18
C ILE A 129 11.38 -14.02 5.99
N PHE A 130 12.59 -13.45 6.16
CA PHE A 130 13.58 -13.33 5.09
C PHE A 130 14.08 -14.68 4.59
N GLU A 131 14.39 -15.61 5.47
CA GLU A 131 14.80 -16.97 5.09
C GLU A 131 13.72 -17.66 4.27
N LYS A 132 12.46 -17.48 4.64
CA LYS A 132 11.33 -17.98 3.87
C LYS A 132 11.30 -17.35 2.47
N GLY A 133 11.39 -16.02 2.35
CA GLY A 133 11.47 -15.33 1.06
C GLY A 133 12.63 -15.83 0.19
N LEU A 134 13.83 -15.95 0.78
CA LEU A 134 15.03 -16.45 0.10
C LEU A 134 14.89 -17.89 -0.42
N SER A 135 14.05 -18.71 0.21
CA SER A 135 13.84 -20.09 -0.22
C SER A 135 13.04 -20.25 -1.53
N TYR A 136 12.43 -19.16 -2.03
CA TYR A 136 11.64 -19.15 -3.27
C TYR A 136 12.34 -18.53 -4.47
N ILE A 137 13.57 -18.03 -4.29
CA ILE A 137 14.36 -17.43 -5.37
C ILE A 137 15.67 -18.20 -5.55
N PRO A 138 16.35 -18.08 -6.72
CA PRO A 138 17.63 -18.74 -6.92
C PRO A 138 18.66 -18.34 -5.86
N ALA A 139 19.31 -19.34 -5.26
CA ALA A 139 20.24 -19.10 -4.15
C ALA A 139 21.48 -18.29 -4.54
N ASP A 140 21.84 -18.32 -5.82
CA ASP A 140 23.02 -17.69 -6.43
C ASP A 140 22.69 -16.39 -7.17
N CYS A 141 21.42 -15.93 -7.17
CA CYS A 141 21.06 -14.66 -7.78
C CYS A 141 21.59 -13.47 -6.96
N GLU A 142 21.78 -12.34 -7.63
CA GLU A 142 22.31 -11.12 -7.01
C GLU A 142 21.42 -10.62 -5.88
N TYR A 143 20.11 -10.69 -6.04
CA TYR A 143 19.14 -10.30 -5.01
C TYR A 143 19.33 -11.11 -3.72
N ALA A 144 19.46 -12.44 -3.81
CA ALA A 144 19.68 -13.29 -2.64
C ALA A 144 21.05 -13.03 -2.00
N ARG A 145 22.08 -12.76 -2.81
CA ARG A 145 23.41 -12.39 -2.33
C ARG A 145 23.37 -11.14 -1.45
N VAL A 146 22.67 -10.11 -1.90
CA VAL A 146 22.57 -8.82 -1.19
C VAL A 146 21.80 -8.99 0.11
N VAL A 147 20.64 -9.64 0.10
CA VAL A 147 19.86 -9.90 1.33
C VAL A 147 20.72 -10.59 2.38
N ARG A 148 21.44 -11.67 2.01
CA ARG A 148 22.32 -12.39 2.93
C ARG A 148 23.50 -11.55 3.41
N ALA A 149 24.07 -10.71 2.56
CA ALA A 149 25.19 -9.84 2.92
C ALA A 149 24.78 -8.82 3.98
N VAL A 150 23.61 -8.21 3.86
CA VAL A 150 23.09 -7.27 4.85
C VAL A 150 22.72 -7.97 6.16
N MET A 151 22.13 -9.18 6.09
CA MET A 151 21.85 -10.00 7.27
C MET A 151 23.13 -10.35 8.03
N ALA A 152 24.17 -10.77 7.33
CA ALA A 152 25.48 -11.11 7.93
C ALA A 152 26.18 -9.86 8.51
N PHE A 153 26.07 -8.72 7.85
CA PHE A 153 26.63 -7.48 8.38
C PHE A 153 25.95 -7.08 9.69
N HIS A 154 24.62 -7.15 9.75
CA HIS A 154 23.89 -6.88 10.98
C HIS A 154 24.27 -7.83 12.13
N GLU A 155 24.51 -9.11 11.85
CA GLU A 155 24.97 -10.07 12.87
C GLU A 155 26.32 -9.67 13.48
N ALA A 156 27.21 -9.15 12.66
CA ALA A 156 28.54 -8.72 13.08
C ALA A 156 28.56 -7.32 13.70
N HIS A 157 27.62 -6.45 13.33
CA HIS A 157 27.58 -5.04 13.69
C HIS A 157 26.14 -4.58 14.00
N PRO A 158 25.51 -5.05 15.10
CA PRO A 158 24.10 -4.79 15.38
C PRO A 158 23.81 -3.38 15.94
N GLU A 159 24.84 -2.61 16.36
CA GLU A 159 24.63 -1.41 17.17
C GLU A 159 24.29 -0.16 16.33
N ASN A 160 24.74 -0.09 15.07
CA ASN A 160 24.66 1.15 14.30
C ASN A 160 24.24 0.90 12.84
N TRP A 161 23.01 1.22 12.52
CA TRP A 161 22.51 1.08 11.16
C TRP A 161 23.25 1.93 10.11
N ARG A 162 23.89 3.03 10.55
CA ARG A 162 24.64 3.90 9.63
C ARG A 162 25.91 3.25 9.10
N ASP A 163 26.55 2.39 9.91
CA ASP A 163 27.70 1.61 9.47
C ASP A 163 27.29 0.56 8.43
N CYS A 164 26.10 -0.06 8.63
CA CYS A 164 25.50 -0.94 7.64
C CYS A 164 25.16 -0.19 6.35
N PHE A 165 24.58 1.01 6.45
CA PHE A 165 24.28 1.83 5.28
C PHE A 165 25.54 2.24 4.52
N GLN A 166 26.62 2.58 5.21
CA GLN A 166 27.92 2.84 4.58
C GLN A 166 28.44 1.60 3.84
N TYR A 167 28.35 0.42 4.46
CA TYR A 167 28.68 -0.86 3.81
C TYR A 167 27.84 -1.09 2.53
N ILE A 168 26.52 -0.83 2.60
CA ILE A 168 25.63 -0.94 1.45
C ILE A 168 26.05 0.04 0.35
N HIS A 169 26.32 1.29 0.70
CA HIS A 169 26.77 2.31 -0.25
C HIS A 169 28.07 1.88 -0.98
N GLU A 170 29.03 1.31 -0.26
CA GLU A 170 30.30 0.87 -0.80
C GLU A 170 30.20 -0.38 -1.68
N HIS A 171 29.26 -1.29 -1.39
CA HIS A 171 29.19 -2.60 -2.05
C HIS A 171 28.01 -2.75 -3.02
N PHE A 172 26.91 -2.06 -2.78
CA PHE A 172 25.63 -2.21 -3.49
C PHE A 172 24.99 -0.88 -3.90
N GLY A 173 25.78 0.20 -3.95
CA GLY A 173 25.30 1.54 -4.26
C GLY A 173 24.91 1.73 -5.73
N TYR A 174 24.20 2.82 -6.00
CA TYR A 174 23.74 3.21 -7.34
C TYR A 174 24.87 3.48 -8.36
N ASP A 175 26.12 3.63 -7.92
CA ASP A 175 27.30 3.68 -8.78
C ASP A 175 27.60 2.34 -9.46
N LYS A 176 27.04 1.24 -8.95
CA LYS A 176 27.24 -0.12 -9.45
C LYS A 176 26.02 -0.69 -10.18
N TYR A 177 24.85 -0.17 -9.89
CA TYR A 177 23.57 -0.63 -10.45
C TYR A 177 22.89 0.51 -11.18
N PRO A 178 22.90 0.52 -12.51
CA PRO A 178 22.41 1.64 -13.31
C PRO A 178 20.88 1.71 -13.32
N GLY A 179 20.37 2.90 -13.57
CA GLY A 179 18.93 3.18 -13.66
C GLY A 179 18.49 4.18 -12.58
N ASN A 180 17.20 4.52 -12.60
CA ASN A 180 16.68 5.54 -11.69
C ASN A 180 16.48 5.00 -10.27
N CYS A 181 16.06 3.72 -10.16
CA CYS A 181 15.74 3.07 -8.88
C CYS A 181 15.93 1.54 -9.01
N HIS A 182 17.19 1.12 -9.23
CA HIS A 182 17.52 -0.29 -9.39
C HIS A 182 17.15 -1.10 -8.14
N ILE A 183 16.62 -2.31 -8.34
CA ILE A 183 16.08 -3.14 -7.26
C ILE A 183 17.14 -3.52 -6.20
N ILE A 184 18.40 -3.71 -6.58
CA ILE A 184 19.48 -4.18 -5.67
C ILE A 184 19.84 -3.19 -4.57
N PRO A 185 20.14 -1.89 -4.85
CA PRO A 185 20.36 -0.90 -3.79
C PRO A 185 19.17 -0.79 -2.84
N ASN A 186 17.97 -0.88 -3.37
CA ASN A 186 16.75 -0.66 -2.64
C ASN A 186 16.40 -1.82 -1.70
N ILE A 187 16.51 -3.07 -2.13
CA ILE A 187 16.33 -4.20 -1.20
C ILE A 187 17.36 -4.19 -0.07
N ALA A 188 18.60 -3.77 -0.33
CA ALA A 188 19.61 -3.68 0.71
C ALA A 188 19.18 -2.72 1.84
N VAL A 189 18.63 -1.54 1.47
CA VAL A 189 18.09 -0.56 2.42
C VAL A 189 16.87 -1.11 3.16
N MET A 190 15.98 -1.83 2.50
CA MET A 190 14.80 -2.41 3.14
C MET A 190 15.17 -3.46 4.19
N ILE A 191 16.11 -4.36 3.88
CA ILE A 191 16.60 -5.37 4.83
C ILE A 191 17.28 -4.69 6.01
N LEU A 192 18.11 -3.66 5.76
CA LEU A 192 18.72 -2.85 6.81
C LEU A 192 17.64 -2.27 7.74
N GLY A 193 16.64 -1.57 7.19
CA GLY A 193 15.58 -0.93 7.97
C GLY A 193 14.82 -1.92 8.87
N MET A 194 14.45 -3.08 8.32
CA MET A 194 13.72 -4.10 9.06
C MET A 194 14.56 -4.81 10.12
N LEU A 195 15.87 -4.94 9.94
CA LEU A 195 16.75 -5.54 10.95
C LEU A 195 17.07 -4.59 12.10
N TYR A 196 17.46 -3.35 11.78
CA TYR A 196 17.85 -2.37 12.81
C TYR A 196 16.67 -1.65 13.45
N GLY A 197 15.46 -1.77 12.92
CA GLY A 197 14.24 -1.31 13.58
C GLY A 197 13.73 -2.22 14.69
N GLU A 198 14.39 -3.36 14.92
CA GLU A 198 14.15 -4.29 16.04
C GLU A 198 12.68 -4.68 16.26
N GLY A 199 11.91 -4.69 15.17
CA GLY A 199 10.48 -5.03 15.19
C GLY A 199 9.54 -3.88 15.49
N ASP A 200 10.04 -2.69 15.85
CA ASP A 200 9.22 -1.48 15.95
C ASP A 200 8.88 -0.93 14.56
N PHE A 201 7.60 -0.64 14.34
CA PHE A 201 7.11 -0.14 13.06
C PHE A 201 7.68 1.24 12.74
N SER A 202 7.68 2.14 13.71
CA SER A 202 8.10 3.53 13.52
C SER A 202 9.61 3.64 13.29
N ASP A 203 10.40 2.91 14.07
CA ASP A 203 11.86 2.92 13.95
C ASP A 203 12.29 2.27 12.64
N THR A 204 11.64 1.18 12.25
CA THR A 204 11.88 0.53 10.95
C THR A 204 11.66 1.49 9.77
N LEU A 205 10.52 2.18 9.74
CA LEU A 205 10.22 3.15 8.68
C LEU A 205 11.14 4.38 8.72
N ASN A 206 11.45 4.89 9.92
CA ASN A 206 12.37 6.02 10.07
C ASN A 206 13.76 5.67 9.53
N ILE A 207 14.33 4.52 9.90
CA ILE A 207 15.65 4.09 9.44
C ILE A 207 15.65 3.89 7.92
N THR A 208 14.63 3.21 7.38
CA THR A 208 14.48 3.00 5.93
C THR A 208 14.48 4.34 5.19
N ASN A 209 13.67 5.31 5.64
CA ASN A 209 13.57 6.61 5.01
C ASN A 209 14.83 7.48 5.17
N MET A 210 15.53 7.38 6.30
CA MET A 210 16.76 8.12 6.54
C MET A 210 17.93 7.67 5.66
N CYS A 211 17.87 6.52 5.02
CA CYS A 211 18.81 6.10 3.99
C CYS A 211 18.69 6.93 2.69
N GLY A 212 17.54 7.53 2.43
CA GLY A 212 17.35 8.51 1.34
C GLY A 212 17.28 7.93 -0.07
N TRP A 213 17.30 6.62 -0.24
CA TRP A 213 17.19 5.94 -1.53
C TRP A 213 15.77 5.45 -1.74
N ASP A 214 15.13 5.92 -2.84
CA ASP A 214 13.79 5.54 -3.29
C ASP A 214 12.80 5.30 -2.12
N THR A 215 12.65 6.34 -1.31
CA THR A 215 12.05 6.25 0.02
C THR A 215 10.59 5.82 0.01
N ASP A 216 9.81 6.19 -1.01
CA ASP A 216 8.41 5.81 -1.17
C ASP A 216 8.25 4.32 -1.47
N CYS A 217 9.01 3.77 -2.43
CA CYS A 217 8.98 2.35 -2.74
C CYS A 217 9.49 1.50 -1.58
N ASN A 218 10.63 1.88 -0.99
CA ASN A 218 11.21 1.14 0.12
C ASN A 218 10.29 1.15 1.34
N ALA A 219 9.76 2.31 1.72
CA ALA A 219 8.83 2.42 2.84
C ALA A 219 7.51 1.70 2.57
N GLY A 220 7.01 1.69 1.33
CA GLY A 220 5.79 0.98 0.96
C GLY A 220 5.85 -0.52 1.27
N ASN A 221 6.83 -1.22 0.72
CA ASN A 221 7.01 -2.66 0.99
C ASN A 221 7.30 -2.95 2.46
N VAL A 222 8.21 -2.18 3.09
CA VAL A 222 8.56 -2.34 4.50
C VAL A 222 7.34 -2.13 5.39
N ALA A 223 6.54 -1.08 5.16
CA ALA A 223 5.32 -0.81 5.91
C ALA A 223 4.29 -1.92 5.74
N THR A 224 4.17 -2.52 4.56
CA THR A 224 3.26 -3.64 4.34
C THR A 224 3.69 -4.88 5.12
N ILE A 225 4.95 -5.29 5.04
CA ILE A 225 5.47 -6.44 5.79
C ILE A 225 5.33 -6.21 7.31
N MET A 226 5.77 -5.06 7.81
CA MET A 226 5.72 -4.73 9.23
C MET A 226 4.30 -4.50 9.72
N GLY A 227 3.42 -3.92 8.90
CA GLY A 227 2.01 -3.72 9.21
C GLY A 227 1.26 -5.04 9.36
N VAL A 228 1.50 -6.01 8.47
CA VAL A 228 0.96 -7.37 8.59
C VAL A 228 1.48 -8.05 9.85
N ARG A 229 2.81 -8.00 10.06
CA ARG A 229 3.47 -8.62 11.21
C ARG A 229 2.99 -8.06 12.56
N ASN A 230 2.89 -6.75 12.67
CA ASN A 230 2.62 -6.07 13.95
C ASN A 230 1.12 -5.87 14.21
N GLY A 231 0.28 -5.94 13.17
CA GLY A 231 -1.14 -5.60 13.26
C GLY A 231 -1.39 -4.11 13.53
N LEU A 232 -2.67 -3.74 13.65
CA LEU A 232 -3.06 -2.33 13.87
C LEU A 232 -2.54 -1.76 15.20
N GLU A 233 -2.41 -2.59 16.23
CA GLU A 233 -1.94 -2.20 17.55
C GLU A 233 -0.45 -1.85 17.57
N GLY A 234 0.34 -2.42 16.65
CA GLY A 234 1.76 -2.14 16.49
C GLY A 234 2.05 -0.88 15.66
N ILE A 235 1.03 -0.20 15.16
CA ILE A 235 1.16 1.03 14.35
C ILE A 235 0.75 2.24 15.20
N ASP A 236 1.68 3.15 15.47
CA ASP A 236 1.38 4.41 16.18
C ASP A 236 0.31 5.20 15.42
N TYR A 237 -0.90 5.22 15.98
CA TYR A 237 -2.05 5.91 15.40
C TYR A 237 -1.77 7.42 15.20
N GLY A 238 -1.21 8.07 16.20
CA GLY A 238 -0.96 9.51 16.19
C GLY A 238 0.03 9.93 15.12
N LYS A 239 1.05 9.11 14.91
CA LYS A 239 2.13 9.39 13.97
C LYS A 239 1.81 9.00 12.54
N TRP A 240 1.23 7.82 12.31
CA TRP A 240 1.10 7.25 10.97
C TRP A 240 -0.31 7.27 10.40
N ARG A 241 -1.35 7.01 11.23
CA ARG A 241 -2.72 6.87 10.76
C ARG A 241 -3.51 8.18 10.80
N LYS A 242 -3.45 8.90 11.91
CA LYS A 242 -4.18 10.16 12.11
C LYS A 242 -3.86 11.24 11.04
N PRO A 243 -2.60 11.47 10.63
CA PRO A 243 -2.31 12.47 9.60
C PRO A 243 -2.91 12.15 8.24
N ILE A 244 -2.99 10.87 7.88
CA ILE A 244 -3.57 10.40 6.62
C ILE A 244 -5.10 10.45 6.67
N ASN A 245 -5.68 10.31 7.85
CA ASN A 245 -7.13 10.31 8.11
C ASN A 245 -7.87 9.31 7.21
N ASP A 246 -7.31 8.10 7.06
CA ASP A 246 -7.83 7.02 6.20
C ASP A 246 -8.00 7.38 4.71
N PHE A 247 -7.54 8.54 4.26
CA PHE A 247 -7.68 8.94 2.86
C PHE A 247 -6.78 8.09 1.95
N LEU A 248 -7.35 7.60 0.85
CA LEU A 248 -6.64 6.85 -0.19
C LEU A 248 -7.03 7.36 -1.57
N ALA A 249 -6.04 7.80 -2.35
CA ALA A 249 -6.19 8.12 -3.76
C ALA A 249 -5.56 7.04 -4.62
N CYS A 250 -6.28 6.60 -5.64
CA CYS A 250 -5.84 5.61 -6.62
C CYS A 250 -5.94 6.18 -8.03
N SER A 251 -5.48 5.41 -9.02
CA SER A 251 -5.56 5.81 -10.42
C SER A 251 -5.94 4.61 -11.28
N SER A 252 -7.14 4.66 -11.86
CA SER A 252 -7.65 3.68 -12.81
C SER A 252 -8.68 4.33 -13.74
N VAL A 253 -9.13 3.60 -14.76
CA VAL A 253 -10.28 4.04 -15.59
C VAL A 253 -11.60 4.03 -14.82
N VAL A 254 -11.67 3.34 -13.69
CA VAL A 254 -12.85 3.33 -12.80
C VAL A 254 -12.76 4.52 -11.83
N GLY A 255 -13.05 5.72 -12.33
CA GLY A 255 -12.83 6.99 -11.64
C GLY A 255 -13.48 7.09 -10.25
N SER A 256 -14.63 6.42 -10.02
CA SER A 256 -15.29 6.37 -8.72
C SER A 256 -14.50 5.57 -7.66
N MET A 257 -13.62 4.66 -8.07
CA MET A 257 -12.74 3.90 -7.18
C MET A 257 -11.39 4.61 -6.94
N ASN A 258 -11.13 5.73 -7.63
CA ASN A 258 -9.88 6.46 -7.48
C ASN A 258 -9.85 7.31 -6.18
N ILE A 259 -11.00 7.55 -5.56
CA ILE A 259 -11.11 8.16 -4.24
C ILE A 259 -11.81 7.17 -3.32
N MET A 260 -11.08 6.63 -2.38
CA MET A 260 -11.61 5.70 -1.39
C MET A 260 -11.03 5.99 0.00
N ASP A 261 -11.30 5.14 0.95
CA ASP A 261 -10.66 5.14 2.25
C ASP A 261 -9.91 3.81 2.50
N ILE A 262 -8.96 3.84 3.40
CA ILE A 262 -8.13 2.67 3.75
C ILE A 262 -8.99 1.51 4.27
N PRO A 263 -10.02 1.71 5.15
CA PRO A 263 -10.89 0.63 5.56
C PRO A 263 -11.60 -0.08 4.40
N TYR A 264 -12.08 0.68 3.41
CA TYR A 264 -12.68 0.10 2.21
C TYR A 264 -11.65 -0.73 1.42
N GLY A 265 -10.47 -0.16 1.15
CA GLY A 265 -9.41 -0.85 0.41
C GLY A 265 -8.95 -2.13 1.11
N ALA A 266 -8.78 -2.09 2.43
CA ALA A 266 -8.40 -3.26 3.22
C ALA A 266 -9.48 -4.36 3.18
N THR A 267 -10.76 -3.97 3.30
CA THR A 267 -11.89 -4.91 3.22
C THR A 267 -11.98 -5.56 1.84
N TYR A 268 -11.76 -4.76 0.79
CA TYR A 268 -11.74 -5.25 -0.59
C TYR A 268 -10.64 -6.30 -0.82
N ILE A 269 -9.41 -6.05 -0.35
CA ILE A 269 -8.30 -7.00 -0.42
C ILE A 269 -8.62 -8.27 0.40
N ALA A 270 -9.17 -8.12 1.61
CA ALA A 270 -9.56 -9.26 2.44
C ALA A 270 -10.63 -10.11 1.76
N LYS A 271 -11.65 -9.52 1.11
CA LYS A 271 -12.65 -10.24 0.32
C LYS A 271 -12.01 -11.09 -0.78
N LEU A 272 -11.02 -10.53 -1.49
CA LEU A 272 -10.27 -11.28 -2.50
C LEU A 272 -9.45 -12.42 -1.89
N ALA A 273 -8.85 -12.22 -0.70
CA ALA A 273 -8.10 -13.25 0.01
C ALA A 273 -8.98 -14.44 0.39
N TYR A 274 -10.20 -14.19 0.91
CA TYR A 274 -11.18 -15.26 1.19
C TYR A 274 -11.59 -16.00 -0.08
N ALA A 275 -11.83 -15.29 -1.19
CA ALA A 275 -12.14 -15.90 -2.48
C ALA A 275 -11.00 -16.80 -2.98
N VAL A 276 -9.75 -16.33 -2.90
CA VAL A 276 -8.55 -17.11 -3.25
C VAL A 276 -8.38 -18.33 -2.34
N ALA A 277 -8.75 -18.21 -1.07
CA ALA A 277 -8.71 -19.32 -0.12
C ALA A 277 -9.81 -20.36 -0.37
N GLY A 278 -10.88 -20.00 -1.08
CA GLY A 278 -12.10 -20.80 -1.20
C GLY A 278 -12.88 -20.84 0.12
N GLU A 279 -12.75 -19.82 0.94
CA GLU A 279 -13.35 -19.70 2.27
C GLU A 279 -14.42 -18.60 2.27
N GLU A 280 -15.41 -18.73 3.15
CA GLU A 280 -16.42 -17.70 3.33
C GLU A 280 -15.96 -16.67 4.36
N MET A 281 -16.09 -15.38 3.99
CA MET A 281 -15.75 -14.28 4.89
C MET A 281 -16.72 -14.26 6.09
N PRO A 282 -16.23 -14.17 7.34
CA PRO A 282 -17.10 -14.19 8.53
C PRO A 282 -17.87 -12.88 8.70
N GLU A 283 -19.03 -12.95 9.37
CA GLU A 283 -19.73 -11.75 9.82
C GLU A 283 -19.00 -11.06 11.00
N PRO A 284 -19.03 -9.74 11.11
CA PRO A 284 -19.78 -8.78 10.27
C PRO A 284 -19.08 -8.38 8.97
N PHE A 285 -17.88 -8.88 8.72
CA PHE A 285 -17.01 -8.42 7.61
C PHE A 285 -17.57 -8.78 6.23
N LYS A 286 -18.31 -9.88 6.12
CA LYS A 286 -19.01 -10.25 4.89
C LYS A 286 -20.03 -9.17 4.49
N THR A 287 -20.91 -8.79 5.42
CA THR A 287 -21.87 -7.71 5.21
C THR A 287 -21.18 -6.38 4.87
N ILE A 288 -20.08 -6.06 5.56
CA ILE A 288 -19.29 -4.86 5.29
C ILE A 288 -18.69 -4.89 3.87
N ALA A 289 -18.15 -6.04 3.44
CA ALA A 289 -17.54 -6.20 2.12
C ALA A 289 -18.54 -6.10 0.94
N GLU A 290 -19.84 -6.20 1.23
CA GLU A 290 -20.92 -6.03 0.26
C GLU A 290 -21.42 -4.58 0.19
N GLN A 291 -20.99 -3.72 1.12
CA GLN A 291 -21.38 -2.32 1.14
C GLN A 291 -20.73 -1.54 0.00
N ARG A 292 -21.36 -0.43 -0.35
CA ARG A 292 -20.82 0.49 -1.36
C ARG A 292 -19.63 1.26 -0.81
N ILE A 293 -18.78 1.74 -1.71
CA ILE A 293 -17.59 2.55 -1.42
C ILE A 293 -17.92 3.84 -0.61
N ASP A 294 -19.14 4.35 -0.69
CA ASP A 294 -19.62 5.52 0.02
C ASP A 294 -20.24 5.21 1.40
N SER A 295 -20.22 3.94 1.82
CA SER A 295 -20.69 3.51 3.15
C SER A 295 -19.58 3.57 4.19
N CYS A 296 -19.91 4.02 5.41
CA CYS A 296 -18.99 4.14 6.53
C CYS A 296 -19.49 3.30 7.72
N HIS A 297 -18.78 2.23 8.04
CA HIS A 297 -19.18 1.30 9.11
C HIS A 297 -18.45 1.56 10.45
N PHE A 298 -17.25 2.14 10.43
CA PHE A 298 -16.39 2.46 11.58
C PHE A 298 -15.94 1.25 12.42
N GLU A 299 -16.16 0.01 12.01
CA GLU A 299 -15.89 -1.19 12.83
C GLU A 299 -14.40 -1.45 13.06
N TYR A 300 -13.50 -0.95 12.21
CA TYR A 300 -12.07 -1.11 12.43
C TYR A 300 -11.55 -0.09 13.45
N PRO A 301 -10.83 -0.52 14.51
CA PRO A 301 -10.27 0.39 15.51
C PRO A 301 -9.46 1.53 14.89
N GLY A 302 -9.79 2.76 15.26
CA GLY A 302 -9.17 3.97 14.72
C GLY A 302 -9.67 4.44 13.35
N SER A 303 -10.58 3.73 12.68
CA SER A 303 -11.11 4.12 11.37
C SER A 303 -12.01 5.34 11.44
N THR A 304 -11.74 6.32 10.59
CA THR A 304 -12.54 7.53 10.40
C THR A 304 -13.27 7.56 9.05
N HIS A 305 -12.95 6.62 8.12
CA HIS A 305 -13.44 6.63 6.74
C HIS A 305 -13.24 7.97 6.03
N ALA A 306 -12.09 8.62 6.27
CA ALA A 306 -11.77 9.96 5.75
C ALA A 306 -12.76 11.06 6.15
N MET A 307 -13.58 10.85 7.19
CA MET A 307 -14.46 11.87 7.76
C MET A 307 -13.64 12.96 8.46
N ARG A 308 -14.12 14.18 8.38
CA ARG A 308 -13.51 15.37 8.99
C ARG A 308 -14.55 16.14 9.77
N VAL A 309 -14.08 17.01 10.67
CA VAL A 309 -14.91 17.94 11.40
C VAL A 309 -14.39 19.37 11.21
N ARG A 310 -15.30 20.30 11.02
CA ARG A 310 -15.04 21.74 10.99
C ARG A 310 -16.05 22.43 11.87
N ALA A 311 -15.64 23.48 12.56
CA ALA A 311 -16.56 24.39 13.20
C ALA A 311 -16.34 25.81 12.68
N ASP A 312 -17.44 26.47 12.37
CA ASP A 312 -17.49 27.90 12.05
C ASP A 312 -17.98 28.63 13.31
N CYS A 313 -17.04 29.30 13.97
CA CYS A 313 -17.34 30.05 15.20
C CYS A 313 -17.69 31.48 14.88
N PHE A 314 -18.75 31.97 15.53
CA PHE A 314 -19.14 33.38 15.45
C PHE A 314 -18.09 34.22 16.20
N GLY A 315 -17.28 34.95 15.46
CA GLY A 315 -16.14 35.68 16.02
C GLY A 315 -14.82 34.87 16.00
N ASN A 316 -13.87 35.23 16.85
CA ASN A 316 -12.61 34.54 16.98
C ASN A 316 -12.76 33.23 17.76
N LYS A 317 -12.03 32.17 17.35
CA LYS A 317 -11.98 30.94 18.12
C LYS A 317 -11.47 31.21 19.53
N PRO A 318 -12.20 30.74 20.57
CA PRO A 318 -11.77 30.94 21.95
C PRO A 318 -10.48 30.18 22.28
N SER A 319 -9.80 30.59 23.35
CA SER A 319 -8.66 29.84 23.87
C SER A 319 -9.10 28.42 24.28
N GLY A 320 -8.35 27.43 23.89
CA GLY A 320 -8.68 26.02 24.15
C GLY A 320 -9.72 25.43 23.21
N TYR A 321 -10.06 26.15 22.11
CA TYR A 321 -10.94 25.60 21.08
C TYR A 321 -10.35 24.35 20.44
N GLU A 322 -11.17 23.32 20.32
CA GLU A 322 -10.76 22.02 19.83
C GLU A 322 -11.84 21.43 18.90
N THR A 323 -11.40 20.93 17.74
CA THR A 323 -12.23 20.08 16.87
C THR A 323 -11.46 18.85 16.49
N MET A 324 -12.08 17.66 16.62
CA MET A 324 -11.50 16.40 16.18
C MET A 324 -12.58 15.40 15.81
N VAL A 325 -12.22 14.42 14.98
CA VAL A 325 -12.94 13.16 14.81
C VAL A 325 -12.08 12.03 15.34
N LEU A 326 -12.72 11.03 15.93
CA LEU A 326 -12.06 9.80 16.40
C LEU A 326 -13.04 8.63 16.31
N ASN A 327 -12.48 7.45 16.21
CA ASN A 327 -13.23 6.21 16.27
C ASN A 327 -13.45 5.83 17.75
N THR A 328 -14.65 5.39 18.12
CA THR A 328 -15.00 5.05 19.51
C THR A 328 -15.90 3.83 19.59
N ASP A 329 -15.85 3.16 20.73
CA ASP A 329 -16.75 2.09 21.15
C ASP A 329 -17.72 2.51 22.29
N GLU A 330 -17.77 3.78 22.62
CA GLU A 330 -18.68 4.32 23.65
C GLU A 330 -20.16 4.15 23.30
N SER A 331 -20.50 4.24 22.01
CA SER A 331 -21.87 4.09 21.51
C SER A 331 -21.85 3.78 20.02
N ALA A 332 -22.73 2.92 19.55
CA ALA A 332 -22.93 2.60 18.14
C ALA A 332 -24.42 2.40 17.83
N ALA A 333 -24.86 2.84 16.65
CA ALA A 333 -26.22 2.58 16.18
C ALA A 333 -26.37 1.14 15.68
N THR A 334 -25.31 0.62 15.05
CA THR A 334 -25.20 -0.76 14.58
C THR A 334 -23.75 -1.21 14.79
N GLY A 335 -23.52 -2.49 14.95
CA GLY A 335 -22.17 -3.03 15.21
C GLY A 335 -21.67 -2.64 16.60
N THR A 336 -20.36 -2.38 16.70
CA THR A 336 -19.67 -2.15 17.97
C THR A 336 -19.00 -0.77 18.08
N ARG A 337 -18.85 -0.06 16.98
CA ARG A 337 -18.08 1.20 16.93
C ARG A 337 -18.77 2.29 16.12
N SER A 338 -18.36 3.53 16.35
CA SER A 338 -18.86 4.71 15.65
C SER A 338 -17.80 5.79 15.47
N LEU A 339 -18.13 6.84 14.71
CA LEU A 339 -17.35 8.06 14.64
C LEU A 339 -17.82 9.03 15.74
N LYS A 340 -16.91 9.47 16.61
CA LYS A 340 -17.13 10.54 17.57
C LYS A 340 -16.57 11.83 17.01
N ALA A 341 -17.41 12.86 16.90
CA ALA A 341 -16.98 14.21 16.59
C ALA A 341 -17.01 15.07 17.86
N VAL A 342 -15.92 15.77 18.10
CA VAL A 342 -15.78 16.69 19.24
C VAL A 342 -15.56 18.10 18.70
N ALA A 343 -16.32 19.05 19.22
CA ALA A 343 -16.08 20.47 19.01
C ALA A 343 -16.39 21.20 20.29
N LYS A 344 -15.43 21.92 20.87
CA LYS A 344 -15.57 22.61 22.15
C LYS A 344 -14.57 23.77 22.28
N PRO A 345 -14.97 24.83 22.98
CA PRO A 345 -16.33 25.14 23.38
C PRO A 345 -17.18 25.57 22.17
N ILE A 346 -18.49 25.36 22.26
CA ILE A 346 -19.48 25.79 21.26
C ILE A 346 -20.40 26.83 21.91
N TYR A 347 -20.66 27.89 21.18
CA TYR A 347 -21.54 29.00 21.64
C TYR A 347 -22.73 29.20 20.69
N GLY A 348 -23.71 29.91 21.12
CA GLY A 348 -24.86 30.25 20.27
C GLY A 348 -24.40 30.95 18.99
N GLY A 349 -24.83 30.43 17.85
CA GLY A 349 -24.43 30.90 16.53
C GLY A 349 -23.30 30.14 15.88
N ASP A 350 -22.57 29.28 16.62
CA ASP A 350 -21.58 28.40 16.05
C ASP A 350 -22.24 27.25 15.28
N ALA A 351 -21.57 26.78 14.23
CA ALA A 351 -22.00 25.61 13.48
C ALA A 351 -20.87 24.58 13.38
N VAL A 352 -21.20 23.31 13.60
CA VAL A 352 -20.28 22.18 13.49
C VAL A 352 -20.66 21.31 12.31
N TYR A 353 -19.71 21.03 11.46
CA TYR A 353 -19.87 20.24 10.25
C TYR A 353 -19.03 18.97 10.36
N ILE A 354 -19.66 17.81 10.23
CA ILE A 354 -19.01 16.54 9.99
C ILE A 354 -19.14 16.29 8.49
N TYR A 355 -18.03 16.08 7.80
CA TYR A 355 -18.06 15.99 6.35
C TYR A 355 -16.99 15.04 5.81
N ARG A 356 -17.26 14.53 4.59
CA ARG A 356 -16.31 13.84 3.72
C ARG A 356 -16.36 14.47 2.35
N LYS A 357 -15.21 14.70 1.73
CA LYS A 357 -15.14 15.18 0.35
C LYS A 357 -15.47 14.02 -0.60
N THR A 358 -16.41 14.23 -1.51
CA THR A 358 -16.95 13.19 -2.40
C THR A 358 -16.57 13.39 -3.86
N TYR A 359 -15.87 14.49 -4.17
CA TYR A 359 -15.32 14.80 -5.48
C TYR A 359 -14.00 15.54 -5.34
N TYR A 360 -13.06 15.20 -6.20
CA TYR A 360 -11.75 15.85 -6.27
C TYR A 360 -11.49 16.31 -7.70
N THR A 361 -10.84 17.44 -7.84
CA THR A 361 -10.33 17.97 -9.10
C THR A 361 -8.82 17.75 -9.17
N PRO A 362 -8.20 17.75 -10.36
CA PRO A 362 -6.74 17.68 -10.47
C PRO A 362 -6.02 18.75 -9.67
N SER A 363 -6.61 19.94 -9.50
CA SER A 363 -6.05 21.03 -8.69
C SER A 363 -6.06 20.78 -7.17
N ASP A 364 -6.76 19.77 -6.68
CA ASP A 364 -6.67 19.33 -5.29
C ASP A 364 -5.35 18.60 -4.99
N PHE A 365 -4.63 18.19 -6.03
CA PHE A 365 -3.33 17.52 -5.97
C PHE A 365 -2.28 18.43 -6.61
N THR A 366 -1.23 18.75 -5.89
CA THR A 366 -0.22 19.75 -6.32
C THR A 366 0.88 19.18 -7.19
N ASP A 367 0.85 17.90 -7.53
CA ASP A 367 1.89 17.28 -8.36
C ASP A 367 1.57 17.43 -9.85
N SER A 368 2.44 18.16 -10.56
CA SER A 368 2.29 18.43 -12.00
C SER A 368 2.72 17.27 -12.91
N ARG A 369 3.33 16.21 -12.36
CA ARG A 369 3.73 15.02 -13.15
C ARG A 369 2.58 14.06 -13.40
N TYR A 370 1.52 14.17 -12.62
CA TYR A 370 0.41 13.25 -12.64
C TYR A 370 -0.87 13.97 -13.08
N ASP A 371 -1.69 13.28 -13.84
CA ASP A 371 -2.99 13.77 -14.32
C ASP A 371 -4.10 12.79 -13.84
N PRO A 372 -4.47 12.85 -12.54
CA PRO A 372 -5.44 11.93 -11.98
C PRO A 372 -6.84 12.18 -12.48
N CYS A 373 -7.56 11.10 -12.81
CA CYS A 373 -8.96 11.13 -13.21
C CYS A 373 -9.85 10.68 -12.06
N PHE A 374 -10.79 11.52 -11.63
CA PHE A 374 -11.72 11.21 -10.57
C PHE A 374 -13.16 11.34 -11.03
N SER A 375 -14.03 10.49 -10.51
CA SER A 375 -15.48 10.60 -10.62
C SER A 375 -16.09 10.87 -9.25
N PRO A 376 -17.22 11.60 -9.17
CA PRO A 376 -17.91 11.78 -7.91
C PRO A 376 -18.33 10.45 -7.28
N LEU A 377 -18.25 10.37 -5.94
CA LEU A 377 -18.78 9.22 -5.19
C LEU A 377 -20.29 9.29 -5.02
N ILE A 378 -20.85 10.50 -5.08
CA ILE A 378 -22.27 10.77 -4.88
C ILE A 378 -22.83 11.53 -6.08
N TYR A 379 -24.01 11.13 -6.52
CA TYR A 379 -24.73 11.70 -7.65
C TYR A 379 -26.09 12.23 -7.26
N PRO A 380 -26.68 13.18 -8.01
CA PRO A 380 -28.04 13.66 -7.78
C PRO A 380 -29.05 12.51 -7.73
N GLY A 381 -29.98 12.59 -6.77
CA GLY A 381 -31.04 11.58 -6.56
C GLY A 381 -30.68 10.49 -5.54
N GLN A 382 -29.46 10.45 -5.04
CA GLN A 382 -29.07 9.57 -3.92
C GLN A 382 -29.57 10.17 -2.60
N THR A 383 -29.83 9.28 -1.63
CA THR A 383 -30.24 9.67 -0.26
C THR A 383 -29.10 9.36 0.72
N LEU A 384 -28.76 10.34 1.55
CA LEU A 384 -27.84 10.16 2.67
C LEU A 384 -28.62 9.64 3.88
N HIS A 385 -28.15 8.51 4.45
CA HIS A 385 -28.64 7.96 5.71
C HIS A 385 -27.55 8.09 6.77
N ALA A 386 -27.89 8.63 7.94
CA ALA A 386 -26.98 8.73 9.07
C ALA A 386 -27.73 8.48 10.38
N SER A 387 -27.16 7.73 11.29
CA SER A 387 -27.60 7.59 12.68
C SER A 387 -26.73 8.49 13.55
N VAL A 388 -27.33 9.40 14.30
CA VAL A 388 -26.63 10.40 15.12
C VAL A 388 -27.07 10.27 16.58
N CYS A 389 -26.09 10.21 17.48
CA CYS A 389 -26.31 10.25 18.92
C CYS A 389 -25.71 11.56 19.48
N ILE A 390 -26.53 12.32 20.22
CA ILE A 390 -26.07 13.50 20.95
C ILE A 390 -26.26 13.20 22.45
N PRO A 391 -25.15 12.99 23.20
CA PRO A 391 -25.25 12.72 24.65
C PRO A 391 -25.81 13.89 25.43
N GLU A 392 -26.56 13.59 26.50
CA GLU A 392 -27.19 14.61 27.36
C GLU A 392 -26.18 15.57 28.01
N TYR A 393 -24.97 15.10 28.27
CA TYR A 393 -23.87 15.88 28.86
C TYR A 393 -23.14 16.77 27.84
N SER A 394 -23.59 16.80 26.60
CA SER A 394 -22.96 17.59 25.52
C SER A 394 -23.43 19.07 25.51
N GLN A 395 -24.08 19.55 26.57
CA GLN A 395 -24.55 20.95 26.69
C GLN A 395 -23.42 21.93 27.02
#